data_69e628845fbb1798bd0e5c01daca7ca9
#
_entry.id   69e628845fbb1798bd0e5c01daca7ca9
#
_cell.length_a   1.000
_cell.length_b   1.000
_cell.length_c   1.000
_cell.angle_alpha   90.00
_cell.angle_beta   90.00
_cell.angle_gamma   90.00
#
_symmetry.space_group_name_H-M   'P 1'
#
loop_
_entity.id
_entity.type
_entity.pdbx_description
1 polymer ?
#
loop_
_entity_poly.entity_id
_entity_poly.type
_entity_poly.pdbx_seq_one_letter_code
_entity_poly.pdbx_strand_id
1 'polypeptide(L)'
;MNAAVVNEHQARAAAGITMALGATAFVYANFDKLFWPIRIVSTFLCVDFVCRVTVGLERSPSGLVAGWMTRRQDAQWVSAKPKRFAWTLGLGMAVAMSVITNSGIHGPLPRTICLICLTLMWMEAVLGLCLGCEIYGVMVRRGWRAPDGDFEICANGACDVDVNTTA
;
A
#
# COMPACT_ATOMS: atom_id res chain seq x y z
N MET A 1 7.07 16.86 -7.10
CA MET A 1 6.38 16.59 -8.37
C MET A 1 5.60 15.29 -8.18
N ASN A 2 4.29 15.35 -8.23
CA ASN A 2 3.43 14.20 -8.00
C ASN A 2 3.23 13.51 -9.35
N ALA A 3 3.83 12.33 -9.55
CA ALA A 3 3.58 11.54 -10.75
C ALA A 3 2.09 11.25 -10.90
N ALA A 4 1.56 11.44 -12.10
CA ALA A 4 0.15 11.15 -12.41
C ALA A 4 -0.10 9.64 -12.51
N VAL A 5 0.96 8.86 -12.76
CA VAL A 5 0.94 7.40 -12.97
C VAL A 5 1.93 6.69 -12.05
N VAL A 6 1.67 5.42 -11.77
CA VAL A 6 2.50 4.53 -10.93
C VAL A 6 2.63 3.18 -11.63
N ASN A 7 3.81 2.57 -11.57
CA ASN A 7 4.02 1.22 -12.08
C ASN A 7 3.36 0.18 -11.15
N GLU A 8 2.40 -0.57 -11.69
CA GLU A 8 1.62 -1.58 -10.93
C GLU A 8 2.52 -2.70 -10.40
N HIS A 9 3.46 -3.20 -11.20
CA HIS A 9 4.39 -4.25 -10.76
C HIS A 9 5.24 -3.81 -9.57
N GLN A 10 5.70 -2.56 -9.58
CA GLN A 10 6.45 -1.99 -8.46
C GLN A 10 5.57 -1.85 -7.21
N ALA A 11 4.32 -1.41 -7.36
CA ALA A 11 3.38 -1.28 -6.24
C ALA A 11 3.08 -2.65 -5.59
N ARG A 12 2.82 -3.68 -6.40
CA ARG A 12 2.60 -5.06 -5.93
C ARG A 12 3.83 -5.65 -5.24
N ALA A 13 5.02 -5.46 -5.80
CA ALA A 13 6.26 -5.91 -5.18
C ALA A 13 6.51 -5.21 -3.84
N ALA A 14 6.25 -3.90 -3.74
CA ALA A 14 6.36 -3.15 -2.50
C ALA A 14 5.34 -3.63 -1.44
N ALA A 15 4.10 -3.96 -1.84
CA ALA A 15 3.10 -4.58 -0.96
C ALA A 15 3.58 -5.96 -0.45
N GLY A 16 4.19 -6.78 -1.31
CA GLY A 16 4.77 -8.07 -0.93
C GLY A 16 5.91 -7.95 0.09
N ILE A 17 6.80 -6.97 -0.08
CA ILE A 17 7.91 -6.69 0.85
C ILE A 17 7.35 -6.27 2.22
N THR A 18 6.43 -5.32 2.25
CA THR A 18 5.82 -4.83 3.50
C THR A 18 4.99 -5.91 4.19
N MET A 19 4.31 -6.76 3.42
CA MET A 19 3.61 -7.94 3.93
C MET A 19 4.57 -8.93 4.60
N ALA A 20 5.69 -9.26 3.95
CA ALA A 20 6.68 -10.19 4.50
C ALA A 20 7.27 -9.69 5.83
N LEU A 21 7.62 -8.40 5.90
CA LEU A 21 8.09 -7.76 7.14
C LEU A 21 7.02 -7.79 8.23
N GLY A 22 5.78 -7.43 7.91
CA GLY A 22 4.65 -7.44 8.83
C GLY A 22 4.32 -8.86 9.34
N ALA A 23 4.31 -9.85 8.44
CA ALA A 23 4.06 -11.24 8.79
C ALA A 23 5.14 -11.80 9.73
N THR A 24 6.41 -11.52 9.43
CA THR A 24 7.53 -11.92 10.29
C THR A 24 7.40 -11.32 11.70
N ALA A 25 7.15 -10.01 11.79
CA ALA A 25 6.95 -9.34 13.08
C ALA A 25 5.72 -9.88 13.83
N PHE A 26 4.65 -10.21 13.13
CA PHE A 26 3.45 -10.80 13.71
C PHE A 26 3.72 -12.18 14.30
N VAL A 27 4.49 -13.04 13.62
CA VAL A 27 4.88 -14.37 14.10
C VAL A 27 5.67 -14.23 15.40
N TYR A 28 6.72 -13.40 15.44
CA TYR A 28 7.50 -13.18 16.65
C TYR A 28 6.66 -12.68 17.83
N ALA A 29 5.74 -11.74 17.58
CA ALA A 29 4.88 -11.20 18.63
C ALA A 29 3.88 -12.22 19.19
N ASN A 30 3.38 -13.15 18.36
CA ASN A 30 2.35 -14.11 18.79
C ASN A 30 2.93 -15.39 19.36
N PHE A 31 3.98 -15.96 18.77
CA PHE A 31 4.56 -17.23 19.18
C PHE A 31 5.66 -17.06 20.22
N ASP A 32 6.62 -16.18 19.99
CA ASP A 32 7.76 -15.98 20.88
C ASP A 32 7.51 -14.93 21.95
N LYS A 33 6.34 -14.25 21.94
CA LYS A 33 6.00 -13.12 22.84
C LYS A 33 7.02 -11.98 22.79
N LEU A 34 7.72 -11.87 21.67
CA LEU A 34 8.75 -10.87 21.44
C LEU A 34 8.12 -9.67 20.73
N PHE A 35 7.95 -8.56 21.45
CA PHE A 35 7.20 -7.39 20.93
C PHE A 35 8.07 -6.31 20.31
N TRP A 36 9.39 -6.39 20.43
CA TRP A 36 10.27 -5.38 19.82
C TRP A 36 10.26 -5.40 18.27
N PRO A 37 10.15 -6.56 17.58
CA PRO A 37 10.13 -6.55 16.12
C PRO A 37 8.90 -5.82 15.57
N ILE A 38 7.72 -6.01 16.19
CA ILE A 38 6.50 -5.36 15.73
C ILE A 38 6.54 -3.84 15.94
N ARG A 39 7.23 -3.35 16.99
CA ARG A 39 7.45 -1.91 17.19
C ARG A 39 8.33 -1.31 16.10
N ILE A 40 9.43 -1.97 15.76
CA ILE A 40 10.34 -1.53 14.70
C ILE A 40 9.62 -1.55 13.35
N VAL A 41 8.95 -2.66 13.01
CA VAL A 41 8.26 -2.81 11.72
C VAL A 41 7.10 -1.82 11.60
N SER A 42 6.28 -1.62 12.64
CA SER A 42 5.17 -0.65 12.58
C SER A 42 5.68 0.78 12.36
N THR A 43 6.77 1.16 13.02
CA THR A 43 7.40 2.48 12.84
C THR A 43 7.99 2.62 11.43
N PHE A 44 8.69 1.58 10.94
CA PHE A 44 9.19 1.54 9.57
C PHE A 44 8.05 1.69 8.53
N LEU A 45 6.94 0.97 8.72
CA LEU A 45 5.78 1.07 7.83
C LEU A 45 5.15 2.47 7.85
N CYS A 46 5.10 3.15 9.02
CA CYS A 46 4.67 4.53 9.08
C CYS A 46 5.53 5.44 8.18
N VAL A 47 6.85 5.33 8.30
CA VAL A 47 7.79 6.13 7.48
C VAL A 47 7.62 5.79 6.00
N ASP A 48 7.54 4.50 5.65
CA ASP A 48 7.36 4.04 4.27
C ASP A 48 6.08 4.58 3.64
N PHE A 49 4.94 4.47 4.34
CA PHE A 49 3.67 5.00 3.86
C PHE A 49 3.62 6.53 3.79
N VAL A 50 4.25 7.24 4.73
CA VAL A 50 4.42 8.70 4.63
C VAL A 50 5.17 9.05 3.36
N CYS A 51 6.28 8.37 3.07
CA CYS A 51 7.04 8.58 1.84
C CYS A 51 6.18 8.28 0.58
N ARG A 52 5.43 7.17 0.57
CA ARG A 52 4.55 6.84 -0.58
C ARG A 52 3.50 7.91 -0.83
N VAL A 53 2.89 8.46 0.22
CA VAL A 53 1.84 9.49 0.10
C VAL A 53 2.42 10.84 -0.31
N THR A 54 3.59 11.25 0.23
CA THR A 54 4.16 12.59 0.04
C THR A 54 5.05 12.70 -1.18
N VAL A 55 6.06 11.82 -1.30
CA VAL A 55 7.08 11.89 -2.37
C VAL A 55 6.88 10.86 -3.47
N GLY A 56 6.01 9.89 -3.25
CA GLY A 56 5.68 8.83 -4.21
C GLY A 56 6.36 7.49 -3.92
N LEU A 57 5.84 6.43 -4.56
CA LEU A 57 6.31 5.07 -4.37
C LEU A 57 7.80 4.91 -4.72
N GLU A 58 8.25 5.55 -5.79
CA GLU A 58 9.63 5.42 -6.31
C GLU A 58 10.71 5.84 -5.30
N ARG A 59 10.35 6.72 -4.35
CA ARG A 59 11.27 7.25 -3.34
C ARG A 59 11.02 6.67 -1.94
N SER A 60 10.01 5.81 -1.78
CA SER A 60 9.79 5.11 -0.51
C SER A 60 10.81 3.99 -0.33
N PRO A 61 11.21 3.65 0.92
CA PRO A 61 12.17 2.58 1.19
C PRO A 61 11.81 1.25 0.53
N SER A 62 10.57 0.80 0.70
CA SER A 62 10.09 -0.43 0.06
C SER A 62 9.94 -0.29 -1.45
N GLY A 63 9.56 0.89 -1.93
CA GLY A 63 9.44 1.19 -3.36
C GLY A 63 10.79 1.15 -4.09
N LEU A 64 11.88 1.61 -3.48
CA LEU A 64 13.22 1.51 -4.03
C LEU A 64 13.63 0.04 -4.24
N VAL A 65 13.42 -0.80 -3.23
CA VAL A 65 13.71 -2.24 -3.32
C VAL A 65 12.82 -2.90 -4.38
N ALA A 66 11.53 -2.59 -4.38
CA ALA A 66 10.58 -3.09 -5.36
C ALA A 66 10.94 -2.66 -6.79
N GLY A 67 11.33 -1.41 -7.00
CA GLY A 67 11.80 -0.90 -8.30
C GLY A 67 13.04 -1.63 -8.80
N TRP A 68 13.99 -1.94 -7.90
CA TRP A 68 15.14 -2.74 -8.25
C TRP A 68 14.76 -4.18 -8.63
N MET A 69 13.80 -4.79 -7.93
CA MET A 69 13.30 -6.15 -8.22
C MET A 69 12.55 -6.21 -9.55
N THR A 70 11.74 -5.20 -9.86
CA THR A 70 10.88 -5.18 -11.05
C THR A 70 11.51 -4.51 -12.28
N ARG A 71 12.76 -4.05 -12.20
CA ARG A 71 13.45 -3.29 -13.27
C ARG A 71 13.55 -4.00 -14.62
N ARG A 72 13.37 -5.32 -14.65
CA ARG A 72 13.43 -6.15 -15.87
C ARG A 72 12.05 -6.49 -16.43
N GLN A 73 10.99 -6.06 -15.75
CA GLN A 73 9.62 -6.28 -16.17
C GLN A 73 9.13 -5.06 -16.97
N ASP A 74 8.29 -5.30 -17.96
CA ASP A 74 7.63 -4.22 -18.68
C ASP A 74 6.76 -3.41 -17.71
N ALA A 75 6.86 -2.08 -17.77
CA ALA A 75 6.16 -1.21 -16.85
C ALA A 75 4.67 -1.17 -17.19
N GLN A 76 3.82 -1.55 -16.25
CA GLN A 76 2.37 -1.41 -16.34
C GLN A 76 1.95 -0.13 -15.60
N TRP A 77 1.59 0.89 -16.35
CA TRP A 77 1.26 2.20 -15.79
C TRP A 77 -0.22 2.29 -15.43
N VAL A 78 -0.51 2.67 -14.18
CA VAL A 78 -1.86 2.86 -13.65
C VAL A 78 -2.00 4.23 -13.01
N SER A 79 -3.25 4.73 -12.89
CA SER A 79 -3.50 6.02 -12.25
C SER A 79 -2.99 6.06 -10.81
N ALA A 80 -2.28 7.13 -10.45
CA ALA A 80 -1.73 7.32 -9.11
C ALA A 80 -2.78 7.74 -8.07
N LYS A 81 -3.91 8.35 -8.45
CA LYS A 81 -4.90 8.88 -7.49
C LYS A 81 -5.57 7.79 -6.64
N PRO A 82 -6.10 6.69 -7.22
CA PRO A 82 -6.64 5.59 -6.42
C PRO A 82 -5.59 4.95 -5.51
N LYS A 83 -4.37 4.75 -6.03
CA LYS A 83 -3.25 4.19 -5.25
C LYS A 83 -2.87 5.07 -4.07
N ARG A 84 -2.80 6.39 -4.26
CA ARG A 84 -2.54 7.32 -3.15
C ARG A 84 -3.61 7.30 -2.09
N PHE A 85 -4.87 7.21 -2.49
CA PHE A 85 -5.98 7.05 -1.55
C PHE A 85 -5.79 5.76 -0.73
N ALA A 86 -5.47 4.64 -1.37
CA ALA A 86 -5.18 3.37 -0.69
C ALA A 86 -3.99 3.49 0.28
N TRP A 87 -2.90 4.15 -0.13
CA TRP A 87 -1.74 4.38 0.74
C TRP A 87 -2.05 5.29 1.93
N THR A 88 -2.96 6.26 1.76
CA THR A 88 -3.43 7.11 2.88
C THR A 88 -4.19 6.28 3.92
N LEU A 89 -5.04 5.34 3.48
CA LEU A 89 -5.69 4.39 4.39
C LEU A 89 -4.66 3.49 5.09
N GLY A 90 -3.68 2.98 4.33
CA GLY A 90 -2.57 2.19 4.86
C GLY A 90 -1.74 2.96 5.89
N LEU A 91 -1.49 4.25 5.65
CA LEU A 91 -0.82 5.13 6.60
C LEU A 91 -1.63 5.26 7.90
N GLY A 92 -2.94 5.48 7.82
CA GLY A 92 -3.81 5.55 8.99
C GLY A 92 -3.74 4.29 9.85
N MET A 93 -3.76 3.12 9.22
CA MET A 93 -3.62 1.84 9.90
C MET A 93 -2.21 1.64 10.50
N ALA A 94 -1.16 2.04 9.78
CA ALA A 94 0.23 1.96 10.26
C ALA A 94 0.46 2.86 11.48
N VAL A 95 -0.09 4.09 11.47
CA VAL A 95 -0.06 5.01 12.62
C VAL A 95 -0.81 4.43 13.81
N ALA A 96 -2.03 3.94 13.61
CA ALA A 96 -2.81 3.30 14.66
C ALA A 96 -2.05 2.12 15.29
N MET A 97 -1.47 1.25 14.45
CA MET A 97 -0.69 0.11 14.91
C MET A 97 0.58 0.54 15.65
N SER A 98 1.28 1.56 15.18
CA SER A 98 2.47 2.11 15.84
C SER A 98 2.13 2.69 17.22
N VAL A 99 1.04 3.44 17.33
CA VAL A 99 0.58 3.99 18.62
C VAL A 99 0.23 2.86 19.58
N ILE A 100 -0.57 1.88 19.16
CA ILE A 100 -1.01 0.75 19.99
C ILE A 100 0.19 -0.05 20.50
N THR A 101 1.14 -0.40 19.61
CA THR A 101 2.29 -1.22 19.98
C THR A 101 3.29 -0.48 20.89
N ASN A 102 3.48 0.82 20.69
CA ASN A 102 4.36 1.63 21.54
C ASN A 102 3.71 1.98 22.89
N SER A 103 2.38 2.05 22.97
CA SER A 103 1.65 2.21 24.23
C SER A 103 1.60 0.95 25.08
N GLY A 104 2.20 -0.17 24.63
CA GLY A 104 2.23 -1.42 25.37
C GLY A 104 0.88 -2.13 25.43
N ILE A 105 -0.06 -1.78 24.57
CA ILE A 105 -1.36 -2.43 24.50
C ILE A 105 -1.19 -3.78 23.79
N HIS A 106 -1.41 -4.86 24.53
CA HIS A 106 -1.38 -6.24 24.03
C HIS A 106 -2.78 -6.83 24.08
N GLY A 107 -3.07 -7.78 23.19
CA GLY A 107 -4.35 -8.48 23.21
C GLY A 107 -4.98 -8.65 21.83
N PRO A 108 -6.31 -8.84 21.77
CA PRO A 108 -6.99 -9.13 20.51
C PRO A 108 -7.00 -7.94 19.53
N LEU A 109 -7.06 -6.69 20.03
CA LEU A 109 -7.16 -5.50 19.19
C LEU A 109 -5.96 -5.33 18.21
N PRO A 110 -4.69 -5.26 18.68
CA PRO A 110 -3.56 -5.14 17.76
C PRO A 110 -3.42 -6.37 16.85
N ARG A 111 -3.80 -7.56 17.33
CA ARG A 111 -3.78 -8.78 16.52
C ARG A 111 -4.77 -8.69 15.35
N THR A 112 -6.00 -8.25 15.59
CA THR A 112 -7.03 -8.09 14.57
C THR A 112 -6.62 -7.05 13.54
N ILE A 113 -6.12 -5.89 13.95
CA ILE A 113 -5.63 -4.84 13.05
C ILE A 113 -4.49 -5.38 12.17
N CYS A 114 -3.54 -6.10 12.77
CA CYS A 114 -2.42 -6.67 12.03
C CYS A 114 -2.89 -7.70 10.98
N LEU A 115 -3.82 -8.59 11.33
CA LEU A 115 -4.39 -9.57 10.40
C LEU A 115 -5.13 -8.88 9.24
N ILE A 116 -5.91 -7.84 9.51
CA ILE A 116 -6.56 -7.04 8.46
C ILE A 116 -5.51 -6.44 7.54
N CYS A 117 -4.48 -5.78 8.07
CA CYS A 117 -3.40 -5.21 7.27
C CYS A 117 -2.70 -6.26 6.40
N LEU A 118 -2.35 -7.42 6.98
CA LEU A 118 -1.71 -8.51 6.25
C LEU A 118 -2.59 -9.05 5.12
N THR A 119 -3.89 -9.19 5.36
CA THR A 119 -4.86 -9.63 4.35
C THR A 119 -4.94 -8.63 3.19
N LEU A 120 -5.02 -7.34 3.50
CA LEU A 120 -5.08 -6.28 2.47
C LEU A 120 -3.79 -6.25 1.63
N MET A 121 -2.62 -6.36 2.27
CA MET A 121 -1.34 -6.41 1.57
C MET A 121 -1.21 -7.69 0.72
N TRP A 122 -1.72 -8.81 1.21
CA TRP A 122 -1.75 -10.06 0.45
C TRP A 122 -2.63 -9.94 -0.78
N MET A 123 -3.83 -9.37 -0.66
CA MET A 123 -4.72 -9.14 -1.79
C MET A 123 -4.05 -8.28 -2.87
N GLU A 124 -3.37 -7.21 -2.48
CA GLU A 124 -2.67 -6.33 -3.42
C GLU A 124 -1.45 -7.03 -4.05
N ALA A 125 -0.63 -7.72 -3.26
CA ALA A 125 0.60 -8.35 -3.74
C ALA A 125 0.33 -9.55 -4.67
N VAL A 126 -0.59 -10.43 -4.28
CA VAL A 126 -0.84 -11.71 -4.96
C VAL A 126 -1.92 -11.58 -6.02
N LEU A 127 -3.08 -11.02 -5.65
CA LEU A 127 -4.23 -10.92 -6.55
C LEU A 127 -4.20 -9.65 -7.42
N GLY A 128 -3.37 -8.67 -7.08
CA GLY A 128 -3.39 -7.36 -7.73
C GLY A 128 -4.62 -6.53 -7.37
N LEU A 129 -5.40 -6.95 -6.37
CA LEU A 129 -6.62 -6.28 -5.92
C LEU A 129 -6.28 -5.24 -4.86
N CYS A 130 -6.37 -3.98 -5.22
CA CYS A 130 -6.23 -2.87 -4.31
C CYS A 130 -7.60 -2.45 -3.77
N LEU A 131 -7.96 -2.91 -2.55
CA LEU A 131 -9.27 -2.60 -1.96
C LEU A 131 -9.50 -1.10 -1.81
N GLY A 132 -8.46 -0.33 -1.48
CA GLY A 132 -8.55 1.14 -1.42
C GLY A 132 -8.85 1.76 -2.80
N CYS A 133 -8.34 1.18 -3.88
CA CYS A 133 -8.64 1.62 -5.25
C CYS A 133 -10.11 1.33 -5.61
N GLU A 134 -10.64 0.17 -5.21
CA GLU A 134 -12.06 -0.18 -5.40
C GLU A 134 -12.98 0.77 -4.64
N ILE A 135 -12.67 1.06 -3.36
CA ILE A 135 -13.42 2.04 -2.56
C ILE A 135 -13.41 3.42 -3.25
N TYR A 136 -12.25 3.86 -3.74
CA TYR A 136 -12.12 5.11 -4.48
C TYR A 136 -12.99 5.11 -5.74
N GLY A 137 -12.97 4.02 -6.51
CA GLY A 137 -13.81 3.85 -7.70
C GLY A 137 -15.32 3.93 -7.38
N VAL A 138 -15.76 3.34 -6.26
CA VAL A 138 -17.15 3.45 -5.79
C VAL A 138 -17.48 4.89 -5.41
N MET A 139 -16.58 5.62 -4.74
CA MET A 139 -16.78 7.03 -4.38
C MET A 139 -16.96 7.92 -5.61
N VAL A 140 -16.15 7.68 -6.65
CA VAL A 140 -16.28 8.42 -7.92
C VAL A 140 -17.60 8.07 -8.62
N ARG A 141 -17.97 6.79 -8.70
CA ARG A 141 -19.25 6.36 -9.29
C ARG A 141 -20.47 6.93 -8.59
N ARG A 142 -20.38 7.18 -7.26
CA ARG A 142 -21.45 7.82 -6.48
C ARG A 142 -21.42 9.34 -6.52
N GLY A 143 -20.49 9.95 -7.27
CA GLY A 143 -20.38 11.40 -7.38
C GLY A 143 -19.78 12.11 -6.16
N TRP A 144 -19.20 11.35 -5.22
CA TRP A 144 -18.54 11.92 -4.03
C TRP A 144 -17.15 12.48 -4.33
N ARG A 145 -16.57 12.05 -5.45
CA ARG A 145 -15.30 12.56 -5.99
C ARG A 145 -15.43 12.84 -7.48
N ALA A 146 -14.79 13.90 -7.93
CA ALA A 146 -14.72 14.18 -9.37
C ALA A 146 -13.93 13.08 -10.09
N PRO A 147 -14.41 12.60 -11.25
CA PRO A 147 -13.65 11.69 -12.08
C PRO A 147 -12.33 12.35 -12.53
N ASP A 148 -11.31 11.55 -12.72
CA ASP A 148 -10.06 12.02 -13.32
C ASP A 148 -10.29 12.19 -14.82
N GLY A 149 -10.21 13.43 -15.33
CA GLY A 149 -10.45 13.73 -16.74
C GLY A 149 -9.46 13.03 -17.70
N ASP A 150 -8.34 12.55 -17.17
CA ASP A 150 -7.27 11.95 -17.97
C ASP A 150 -7.28 10.41 -17.94
N PHE A 151 -8.14 9.78 -17.13
CA PHE A 151 -8.13 8.31 -16.98
C PHE A 151 -9.56 7.76 -16.84
N GLU A 152 -9.92 6.79 -17.68
CA GLU A 152 -11.14 6.01 -17.52
C GLU A 152 -11.04 5.09 -16.30
N ILE A 153 -12.15 4.96 -15.54
CA ILE A 153 -12.24 4.05 -14.40
C ILE A 153 -12.57 2.67 -14.94
N CYS A 154 -11.58 1.79 -15.04
CA CYS A 154 -11.78 0.42 -15.44
C CYS A 154 -12.41 -0.42 -14.33
N ALA A 155 -13.12 -1.48 -14.70
CA ALA A 155 -13.93 -2.31 -13.80
C ALA A 155 -13.14 -3.03 -12.68
N ASN A 156 -11.81 -3.15 -12.82
CA ASN A 156 -10.91 -3.84 -11.86
C ASN A 156 -9.91 -2.89 -11.19
N GLY A 157 -10.16 -1.57 -11.19
CA GLY A 157 -9.32 -0.60 -10.47
C GLY A 157 -7.96 -0.28 -11.11
N ALA A 158 -7.51 -1.04 -12.09
CA ALA A 158 -6.30 -0.79 -12.88
C ALA A 158 -6.70 -0.49 -14.32
N CYS A 159 -6.48 0.73 -14.78
CA CYS A 159 -6.59 1.09 -16.17
C CYS A 159 -5.19 1.09 -16.78
N ASP A 160 -4.97 0.26 -17.78
CA ASP A 160 -3.80 0.37 -18.64
C ASP A 160 -3.84 1.74 -19.33
N VAL A 161 -2.83 2.55 -19.09
CA VAL A 161 -2.68 3.84 -19.75
C VAL A 161 -1.68 3.64 -20.87
N ASP A 162 -2.17 3.64 -22.11
CA ASP A 162 -1.30 3.70 -23.29
C ASP A 162 -0.58 5.05 -23.30
N VAL A 163 0.67 5.06 -22.84
CA VAL A 163 1.54 6.25 -22.80
C VAL A 163 1.80 6.83 -24.19
N ASN A 164 1.47 6.09 -25.25
CA ASN A 164 1.66 6.51 -26.63
C ASN A 164 0.56 7.45 -27.18
N THR A 165 -0.51 7.71 -26.44
CA THR A 165 -1.64 8.53 -26.90
C THR A 165 -1.57 10.00 -26.46
N THR A 166 -0.55 10.38 -25.66
CA THR A 166 -0.37 11.75 -25.13
C THR A 166 0.89 12.44 -25.64
N ALA A 167 1.32 12.13 -26.87
CA ALA A 167 2.37 12.89 -27.56
C ALA A 167 1.78 13.91 -28.53
#